data_7e95424ae4cee3383ae23408ba35b196
#
_entry.id   7e95424ae4cee3383ae23408ba35b196
#
_cell.length_a   1.000
_cell.length_b   1.000
_cell.length_c   1.000
_cell.angle_alpha   90.00
_cell.angle_beta   90.00
_cell.angle_gamma   90.00
#
_symmetry.space_group_name_H-M   'P 1'
#
loop_
_entity.id
_entity.type
_entity.pdbx_description
1 polymer ?
#
loop_
_entity_poly.entity_id
_entity_poly.type
_entity_poly.pdbx_seq_one_letter_code
_entity_poly.pdbx_strand_id
1 'polypeptide(L)'
;NDETKEKLSVGGCFPVASILDPTYTMTVPAKQTAAGVSDIISHTFEQYFVAEGSMLSDGICESMLKTVMHFGPIALREPDNFEARGEIFAASSFGCCGLLALGRTKSAWPCHGIEHELSAWYDITHGVGLAIITPHWMRYCLEHNHAAVAPKFAQYGVNVLGLNPADGVDVNAEKAIEQTADFFRSLGITQTLRDFGIDDTHFGEMADHVLTAWFGDYSKSFAPIDRAGIIEILTASL
;
A
#
# COMPACT_ATOMS: atom_id res chain seq x y z
N ASN A 1 -4.77 7.56 -20.14
CA ASN A 1 -5.50 7.94 -21.36
C ASN A 1 -6.81 8.65 -20.99
N ASP A 2 -6.97 9.89 -21.38
CA ASP A 2 -8.14 10.73 -21.01
C ASP A 2 -9.45 10.26 -21.62
N GLU A 3 -9.42 9.55 -22.73
CA GLU A 3 -10.61 9.05 -23.41
C GLU A 3 -11.07 7.69 -22.87
N THR A 4 -10.12 6.77 -22.68
CA THR A 4 -10.45 5.38 -22.27
C THR A 4 -10.36 5.16 -20.77
N LYS A 5 -9.78 6.11 -20.02
CA LYS A 5 -9.47 6.00 -18.59
C LYS A 5 -8.58 4.79 -18.27
N GLU A 6 -7.75 4.38 -19.22
CA GLU A 6 -6.84 3.26 -19.05
C GLU A 6 -5.44 3.74 -18.67
N LYS A 7 -4.83 3.03 -17.73
CA LYS A 7 -3.41 3.14 -17.37
C LYS A 7 -2.68 1.92 -17.92
N LEU A 8 -1.58 2.14 -18.64
CA LEU A 8 -0.77 1.08 -19.24
C LEU A 8 0.58 0.98 -18.55
N SER A 9 0.98 -0.25 -18.21
CA SER A 9 2.32 -0.57 -17.76
C SER A 9 3.07 -1.34 -18.84
N VAL A 10 4.32 -0.95 -19.12
CA VAL A 10 5.19 -1.64 -20.07
C VAL A 10 6.30 -2.35 -19.31
N GLY A 11 6.34 -3.68 -19.44
CA GLY A 11 7.38 -4.52 -18.84
C GLY A 11 8.61 -4.72 -19.74
N GLY A 12 9.67 -5.32 -19.20
CA GLY A 12 10.84 -5.75 -19.97
C GLY A 12 11.94 -4.70 -20.17
N CYS A 13 11.81 -3.52 -19.56
CA CYS A 13 12.81 -2.44 -19.66
C CYS A 13 13.72 -2.43 -18.39
N PHE A 14 14.38 -3.54 -18.11
CA PHE A 14 15.29 -3.62 -16.96
C PHE A 14 16.66 -3.05 -17.30
N PRO A 15 17.25 -2.19 -16.45
CA PRO A 15 18.62 -1.72 -16.62
C PRO A 15 19.61 -2.85 -16.36
N VAL A 16 20.76 -2.82 -17.01
CA VAL A 16 21.86 -3.78 -16.77
C VAL A 16 22.49 -3.55 -15.39
N ALA A 17 22.49 -2.29 -14.93
CA ALA A 17 22.95 -1.90 -13.61
C ALA A 17 22.21 -0.62 -13.18
N SER A 18 22.03 -0.45 -11.89
CA SER A 18 21.45 0.76 -11.29
C SER A 18 22.34 1.27 -10.17
N ILE A 19 22.55 2.59 -10.13
CA ILE A 19 23.25 3.26 -9.04
C ILE A 19 22.18 4.06 -8.25
N LEU A 20 22.01 3.73 -6.99
CA LEU A 20 21.07 4.39 -6.09
C LEU A 20 21.82 5.49 -5.33
N ASP A 21 21.87 6.70 -5.87
CA ASP A 21 22.46 7.86 -5.22
C ASP A 21 21.35 8.68 -4.52
N PRO A 22 21.31 8.70 -3.17
CA PRO A 22 20.25 9.39 -2.42
C PRO A 22 20.23 10.90 -2.66
N THR A 23 21.34 11.49 -3.08
CA THR A 23 21.43 12.95 -3.29
C THR A 23 20.44 13.45 -4.33
N TYR A 24 20.11 12.64 -5.34
CA TYR A 24 19.08 12.96 -6.33
C TYR A 24 17.66 13.03 -5.75
N THR A 25 17.43 12.47 -4.57
CA THR A 25 16.11 12.49 -3.91
C THR A 25 15.94 13.68 -2.96
N MET A 26 17.00 14.41 -2.62
CA MET A 26 16.97 15.51 -1.64
C MET A 26 16.11 16.69 -2.10
N THR A 27 15.91 16.87 -3.39
CA THR A 27 15.08 17.92 -3.97
C THR A 27 13.62 17.51 -4.19
N VAL A 28 13.26 16.27 -3.87
CA VAL A 28 11.88 15.80 -3.97
C VAL A 28 11.00 16.56 -2.97
N PRO A 29 9.90 17.20 -3.41
CA PRO A 29 9.02 17.95 -2.53
C PRO A 29 8.43 17.07 -1.42
N ALA A 30 8.17 17.66 -0.25
CA ALA A 30 7.64 16.94 0.92
C ALA A 30 6.37 16.12 0.60
N LYS A 31 5.43 16.68 -0.18
CA LYS A 31 4.22 15.96 -0.61
C LYS A 31 4.54 14.69 -1.41
N GLN A 32 5.52 14.76 -2.31
CA GLN A 32 5.94 13.61 -3.11
C GLN A 32 6.75 12.60 -2.29
N THR A 33 7.52 13.08 -1.30
CA THR A 33 8.20 12.20 -0.34
C THR A 33 7.17 11.42 0.50
N ALA A 34 6.13 12.09 1.01
CA ALA A 34 5.04 11.45 1.74
C ALA A 34 4.30 10.39 0.88
N ALA A 35 3.97 10.76 -0.36
CA ALA A 35 3.34 9.87 -1.32
C ALA A 35 4.23 8.64 -1.62
N GLY A 36 5.54 8.85 -1.85
CA GLY A 36 6.47 7.75 -2.09
C GLY A 36 6.64 6.82 -0.89
N VAL A 37 6.67 7.36 0.33
CA VAL A 37 6.71 6.56 1.56
C VAL A 37 5.46 5.69 1.68
N SER A 38 4.27 6.23 1.44
CA SER A 38 3.02 5.46 1.48
C SER A 38 2.95 4.41 0.36
N ASP A 39 3.47 4.71 -0.80
CA ASP A 39 3.54 3.78 -1.92
C ASP A 39 4.44 2.57 -1.63
N ILE A 40 5.64 2.78 -1.07
CA ILE A 40 6.53 1.69 -0.64
C ILE A 40 5.84 0.79 0.40
N ILE A 41 5.10 1.39 1.34
CA ILE A 41 4.34 0.64 2.35
C ILE A 41 3.25 -0.19 1.67
N SER A 42 2.49 0.38 0.75
CA SER A 42 1.45 -0.32 0.02
C SER A 42 2.02 -1.47 -0.83
N HIS A 43 3.10 -1.25 -1.56
CA HIS A 43 3.83 -2.30 -2.28
C HIS A 43 4.23 -3.45 -1.36
N THR A 44 4.71 -3.13 -0.15
CA THR A 44 5.11 -4.14 0.82
C THR A 44 3.90 -4.87 1.39
N PHE A 45 2.82 -4.16 1.75
CA PHE A 45 1.60 -4.76 2.28
C PHE A 45 0.94 -5.72 1.32
N GLU A 46 0.83 -5.37 0.04
CA GLU A 46 0.20 -6.23 -0.94
C GLU A 46 0.99 -7.51 -1.25
N GLN A 47 2.27 -7.54 -0.91
CA GLN A 47 3.09 -8.74 -0.97
C GLN A 47 3.21 -9.45 0.38
N TYR A 48 2.99 -8.76 1.51
CA TYR A 48 3.05 -9.28 2.86
C TYR A 48 1.71 -9.89 3.31
N PHE A 49 0.59 -9.24 3.02
CA PHE A 49 -0.76 -9.69 3.35
C PHE A 49 -1.31 -10.62 2.29
N VAL A 50 -0.86 -11.87 2.32
CA VAL A 50 -1.24 -12.95 1.40
C VAL A 50 -1.59 -14.21 2.19
N ALA A 51 -2.33 -15.12 1.56
CA ALA A 51 -2.84 -16.33 2.22
C ALA A 51 -1.71 -17.24 2.74
N GLU A 52 -0.62 -17.37 1.99
CA GLU A 52 0.52 -18.19 2.35
C GLU A 52 1.81 -17.40 2.18
N GLY A 53 2.60 -17.32 3.24
CA GLY A 53 3.92 -16.70 3.25
C GLY A 53 4.96 -17.61 3.89
N SER A 54 6.21 -17.15 3.92
CA SER A 54 7.27 -17.84 4.64
C SER A 54 7.86 -16.94 5.73
N MET A 55 8.37 -17.55 6.79
CA MET A 55 9.00 -16.81 7.88
C MET A 55 10.11 -15.87 7.39
N LEU A 56 10.92 -16.32 6.44
CA LEU A 56 12.00 -15.50 5.87
C LEU A 56 11.46 -14.30 5.10
N SER A 57 10.51 -14.51 4.19
CA SER A 57 9.96 -13.42 3.40
C SER A 57 9.08 -12.48 4.22
N ASP A 58 8.43 -12.98 5.27
CA ASP A 58 7.75 -12.14 6.25
C ASP A 58 8.74 -11.21 6.96
N GLY A 59 9.85 -11.75 7.47
CA GLY A 59 10.88 -10.96 8.14
C GLY A 59 11.50 -9.87 7.24
N ILE A 60 11.66 -10.15 5.94
CA ILE A 60 12.12 -9.14 4.97
C ILE A 60 11.08 -8.01 4.83
N CYS A 61 9.79 -8.34 4.65
CA CYS A 61 8.73 -7.34 4.58
C CYS A 61 8.64 -6.52 5.87
N GLU A 62 8.67 -7.16 7.03
CA GLU A 62 8.62 -6.51 8.33
C GLU A 62 9.82 -5.57 8.56
N SER A 63 11.02 -5.97 8.11
CA SER A 63 12.20 -5.11 8.15
C SER A 63 12.03 -3.88 7.26
N MET A 64 11.52 -4.05 6.04
CA MET A 64 11.25 -2.94 5.13
C MET A 64 10.21 -1.97 5.70
N LEU A 65 9.11 -2.49 6.23
CA LEU A 65 8.07 -1.65 6.86
C LEU A 65 8.63 -0.83 8.02
N LYS A 66 9.41 -1.46 8.91
CA LYS A 66 10.09 -0.75 10.01
C LYS A 66 11.01 0.35 9.51
N THR A 67 11.83 0.05 8.50
CA THR A 67 12.76 1.01 7.90
C THR A 67 12.00 2.21 7.33
N VAL A 68 11.00 1.98 6.50
CA VAL A 68 10.24 3.05 5.83
C VAL A 68 9.42 3.86 6.83
N MET A 69 8.80 3.21 7.82
CA MET A 69 8.04 3.91 8.86
C MET A 69 8.94 4.71 9.81
N HIS A 70 10.19 4.30 10.00
CA HIS A 70 11.17 5.06 10.80
C HIS A 70 11.73 6.25 10.02
N PHE A 71 12.23 6.02 8.81
CA PHE A 71 12.94 7.04 8.04
C PHE A 71 12.03 7.98 7.24
N GLY A 72 10.80 7.57 6.92
CA GLY A 72 9.83 8.42 6.21
C GLY A 72 9.59 9.77 6.89
N PRO A 73 9.18 9.79 8.17
CA PRO A 73 9.02 11.04 8.92
C PRO A 73 10.32 11.85 9.07
N ILE A 74 11.48 11.20 9.12
CA ILE A 74 12.78 11.88 9.18
C ILE A 74 13.04 12.60 7.86
N ALA A 75 12.89 11.92 6.72
CA ALA A 75 13.09 12.53 5.40
C ALA A 75 12.10 13.68 5.09
N LEU A 76 10.94 13.70 5.73
CA LEU A 76 10.00 14.82 5.63
C LEU A 76 10.47 16.05 6.43
N ARG A 77 11.01 15.83 7.62
CA ARG A 77 11.52 16.94 8.48
C ARG A 77 12.90 17.43 8.07
N GLU A 78 13.71 16.54 7.56
CA GLU A 78 15.12 16.74 7.19
C GLU A 78 15.32 16.27 5.73
N PRO A 79 14.91 17.08 4.72
CA PRO A 79 14.91 16.66 3.32
C PRO A 79 16.27 16.28 2.74
N ASP A 80 17.35 16.79 3.32
CA ASP A 80 18.74 16.56 2.97
C ASP A 80 19.44 15.50 3.86
N ASN A 81 18.71 14.82 4.74
CA ASN A 81 19.25 13.72 5.55
C ASN A 81 19.61 12.54 4.65
N PHE A 82 20.93 12.36 4.43
CA PHE A 82 21.47 11.38 3.49
C PHE A 82 21.09 9.93 3.85
N GLU A 83 21.14 9.59 5.15
CA GLU A 83 20.79 8.26 5.64
C GLU A 83 19.31 7.96 5.39
N ALA A 84 18.41 8.86 5.81
CA ALA A 84 16.97 8.66 5.61
C ALA A 84 16.59 8.54 4.14
N ARG A 85 17.17 9.38 3.28
CA ARG A 85 16.96 9.29 1.83
C ARG A 85 17.49 7.98 1.25
N GLY A 86 18.68 7.54 1.70
CA GLY A 86 19.30 6.29 1.27
C GLY A 86 18.47 5.06 1.64
N GLU A 87 18.00 4.99 2.87
CA GLU A 87 17.18 3.88 3.37
C GLU A 87 15.82 3.79 2.64
N ILE A 88 15.15 4.93 2.42
CA ILE A 88 13.90 4.96 1.65
C ILE A 88 14.15 4.57 0.20
N PHE A 89 15.23 5.05 -0.43
CA PHE A 89 15.55 4.75 -1.82
C PHE A 89 15.87 3.25 -2.01
N ALA A 90 16.64 2.65 -1.09
CA ALA A 90 16.91 1.23 -1.10
C ALA A 90 15.62 0.41 -0.92
N ALA A 91 14.79 0.76 0.07
CA ALA A 91 13.49 0.11 0.31
C ALA A 91 12.57 0.20 -0.91
N SER A 92 12.48 1.36 -1.56
CA SER A 92 11.72 1.55 -2.80
C SER A 92 12.13 0.56 -3.88
N SER A 93 13.45 0.37 -4.09
CA SER A 93 13.97 -0.55 -5.09
C SER A 93 13.63 -2.02 -4.79
N PHE A 94 13.66 -2.42 -3.51
CA PHE A 94 13.29 -3.77 -3.09
C PHE A 94 11.78 -4.02 -3.13
N GLY A 95 10.97 -2.99 -2.94
CA GLY A 95 9.50 -3.09 -2.97
C GLY A 95 8.94 -3.62 -4.29
N CYS A 96 9.63 -3.33 -5.42
CA CYS A 96 9.16 -3.67 -6.77
C CYS A 96 10.04 -4.69 -7.53
N CYS A 97 11.16 -5.16 -6.95
CA CYS A 97 12.09 -6.05 -7.68
C CYS A 97 11.70 -7.53 -7.66
N GLY A 98 10.58 -7.90 -7.03
CA GLY A 98 10.12 -9.28 -6.89
C GLY A 98 10.69 -10.03 -5.68
N LEU A 99 11.59 -9.43 -4.91
CA LEU A 99 12.19 -10.04 -3.71
C LEU A 99 11.12 -10.41 -2.68
N LEU A 100 10.16 -9.52 -2.45
CA LEU A 100 9.12 -9.70 -1.43
C LEU A 100 8.10 -10.77 -1.80
N ALA A 101 8.00 -11.12 -3.09
CA ALA A 101 7.07 -12.14 -3.58
C ALA A 101 7.62 -13.58 -3.48
N LEU A 102 8.90 -13.75 -3.10
CA LEU A 102 9.52 -15.06 -3.05
C LEU A 102 8.94 -15.94 -1.93
N GLY A 103 8.57 -17.18 -2.27
CA GLY A 103 8.05 -18.16 -1.32
C GLY A 103 6.66 -17.82 -0.75
N ARG A 104 5.83 -17.10 -1.52
CA ARG A 104 4.48 -16.63 -1.13
C ARG A 104 3.43 -16.96 -2.17
N THR A 105 2.17 -16.95 -1.74
CA THR A 105 1.04 -16.84 -2.67
C THR A 105 1.17 -15.54 -3.47
N LYS A 106 0.92 -15.62 -4.78
CA LYS A 106 0.96 -14.44 -5.64
C LYS A 106 -0.15 -13.46 -5.22
N SER A 107 0.23 -12.21 -4.96
CA SER A 107 -0.72 -11.14 -4.66
C SER A 107 -1.54 -10.77 -5.90
N ALA A 108 -2.81 -10.39 -5.66
CA ALA A 108 -3.68 -9.81 -6.67
C ALA A 108 -3.57 -8.26 -6.74
N TRP A 109 -2.82 -7.63 -5.86
CA TRP A 109 -2.60 -6.18 -5.80
C TRP A 109 -3.90 -5.36 -5.75
N PRO A 110 -4.80 -5.60 -4.80
CA PRO A 110 -6.11 -4.96 -4.77
C PRO A 110 -6.06 -3.46 -4.54
N CYS A 111 -5.19 -2.96 -3.65
CA CYS A 111 -5.07 -1.52 -3.41
C CYS A 111 -4.58 -0.79 -4.65
N HIS A 112 -3.56 -1.33 -5.33
CA HIS A 112 -3.07 -0.75 -6.58
C HIS A 112 -4.11 -0.82 -7.70
N GLY A 113 -4.82 -1.95 -7.83
CA GLY A 113 -5.87 -2.08 -8.82
C GLY A 113 -6.97 -1.02 -8.66
N ILE A 114 -7.43 -0.80 -7.44
CA ILE A 114 -8.46 0.21 -7.12
C ILE A 114 -7.90 1.63 -7.30
N GLU A 115 -6.69 1.89 -6.83
CA GLU A 115 -6.08 3.21 -6.90
C GLU A 115 -5.76 3.63 -8.35
N HIS A 116 -5.38 2.70 -9.21
CA HIS A 116 -5.15 3.00 -10.62
C HIS A 116 -6.38 3.58 -11.32
N GLU A 117 -7.57 3.15 -10.91
CA GLU A 117 -8.80 3.75 -11.41
C GLU A 117 -8.96 5.19 -10.90
N LEU A 118 -8.69 5.45 -9.62
CA LEU A 118 -8.71 6.81 -9.08
C LEU A 118 -7.73 7.73 -9.80
N SER A 119 -6.51 7.27 -10.05
CA SER A 119 -5.51 8.00 -10.85
C SER A 119 -5.97 8.24 -12.28
N ALA A 120 -6.60 7.24 -12.92
CA ALA A 120 -7.03 7.33 -14.32
C ALA A 120 -8.23 8.28 -14.50
N TRP A 121 -9.15 8.32 -13.55
CA TRP A 121 -10.35 9.15 -13.61
C TRP A 121 -10.14 10.58 -13.10
N TYR A 122 -9.33 10.74 -12.04
CA TYR A 122 -9.27 12.00 -11.28
C TYR A 122 -7.86 12.58 -11.12
N ASP A 123 -6.84 11.93 -11.69
CA ASP A 123 -5.44 12.38 -11.62
C ASP A 123 -4.94 12.60 -10.17
N ILE A 124 -5.43 11.77 -9.24
CA ILE A 124 -4.95 11.80 -7.85
C ILE A 124 -3.48 11.33 -7.79
N THR A 125 -2.69 11.93 -6.92
CA THR A 125 -1.32 11.45 -6.69
C THR A 125 -1.33 10.01 -6.18
N HIS A 126 -0.71 9.09 -6.90
CA HIS A 126 -0.77 7.64 -6.69
C HIS A 126 -0.58 7.20 -5.23
N GLY A 127 0.53 7.58 -4.60
CA GLY A 127 0.79 7.20 -3.21
C GLY A 127 -0.18 7.84 -2.20
N VAL A 128 -0.81 8.97 -2.55
CA VAL A 128 -1.89 9.56 -1.72
C VAL A 128 -3.16 8.72 -1.83
N GLY A 129 -3.54 8.33 -3.05
CA GLY A 129 -4.68 7.42 -3.27
C GLY A 129 -4.50 6.10 -2.53
N LEU A 130 -3.31 5.51 -2.59
CA LEU A 130 -2.98 4.29 -1.84
C LEU A 130 -3.09 4.48 -0.33
N ALA A 131 -2.60 5.61 0.22
CA ALA A 131 -2.71 5.90 1.64
C ALA A 131 -4.16 6.04 2.13
N ILE A 132 -5.04 6.57 1.28
CA ILE A 132 -6.48 6.68 1.56
C ILE A 132 -7.14 5.31 1.53
N ILE A 133 -6.89 4.50 0.49
CA ILE A 133 -7.58 3.21 0.28
C ILE A 133 -7.09 2.14 1.27
N THR A 134 -5.79 2.08 1.57
CA THR A 134 -5.19 0.94 2.28
C THR A 134 -5.84 0.64 3.64
N PRO A 135 -6.12 1.60 4.54
CA PRO A 135 -6.79 1.30 5.81
C PRO A 135 -8.21 0.76 5.63
N HIS A 136 -8.94 1.22 4.61
CA HIS A 136 -10.30 0.77 4.30
C HIS A 136 -10.28 -0.65 3.69
N TRP A 137 -9.31 -0.94 2.83
CA TRP A 137 -9.06 -2.30 2.36
C TRP A 137 -8.70 -3.25 3.50
N MET A 138 -7.83 -2.84 4.43
CA MET A 138 -7.51 -3.65 5.61
C MET A 138 -8.77 -3.92 6.45
N ARG A 139 -9.62 -2.92 6.64
CA ARG A 139 -10.90 -3.05 7.33
C ARG A 139 -11.80 -4.06 6.63
N TYR A 140 -11.99 -3.90 5.33
CA TYR A 140 -12.73 -4.85 4.50
C TYR A 140 -12.20 -6.29 4.67
N CYS A 141 -10.89 -6.49 4.58
CA CYS A 141 -10.29 -7.81 4.76
C CYS A 141 -10.60 -8.42 6.12
N LEU A 142 -10.51 -7.62 7.19
CA LEU A 142 -10.79 -8.09 8.55
C LEU A 142 -12.26 -8.46 8.73
N GLU A 143 -13.19 -7.72 8.15
CA GLU A 143 -14.63 -7.95 8.24
C GLU A 143 -15.09 -9.15 7.40
N HIS A 144 -14.53 -9.34 6.20
CA HIS A 144 -14.98 -10.37 5.26
C HIS A 144 -14.19 -11.69 5.32
N ASN A 145 -13.01 -11.71 5.98
CA ASN A 145 -12.21 -12.95 6.13
C ASN A 145 -11.42 -12.98 7.45
N HIS A 146 -12.10 -12.65 8.54
CA HIS A 146 -11.51 -12.46 9.87
C HIS A 146 -10.56 -13.58 10.29
N ALA A 147 -11.01 -14.84 10.17
CA ALA A 147 -10.24 -15.99 10.66
C ALA A 147 -8.87 -16.16 9.99
N ALA A 148 -8.75 -15.80 8.71
CA ALA A 148 -7.49 -15.87 7.96
C ALA A 148 -6.66 -14.59 8.13
N VAL A 149 -7.31 -13.44 8.26
CA VAL A 149 -6.70 -12.11 8.20
C VAL A 149 -6.21 -11.62 9.56
N ALA A 150 -7.02 -11.78 10.62
CA ALA A 150 -6.71 -11.24 11.93
C ALA A 150 -5.35 -11.69 12.49
N PRO A 151 -4.92 -12.98 12.37
CA PRO A 151 -3.60 -13.39 12.84
C PRO A 151 -2.46 -12.66 12.11
N LYS A 152 -2.62 -12.38 10.80
CA LYS A 152 -1.59 -11.71 10.00
C LYS A 152 -1.51 -10.22 10.31
N PHE A 153 -2.63 -9.55 10.52
CA PHE A 153 -2.64 -8.16 10.96
C PHE A 153 -2.10 -8.00 12.38
N ALA A 154 -2.42 -8.95 13.28
CA ALA A 154 -1.82 -8.99 14.62
C ALA A 154 -0.30 -9.21 14.55
N GLN A 155 0.19 -10.10 13.68
CA GLN A 155 1.63 -10.30 13.44
C GLN A 155 2.30 -8.99 13.00
N TYR A 156 1.71 -8.29 12.05
CA TYR A 156 2.18 -6.97 11.61
C TYR A 156 2.19 -5.97 12.78
N GLY A 157 1.10 -5.90 13.53
CA GLY A 157 0.97 -5.01 14.68
C GLY A 157 2.06 -5.26 15.73
N VAL A 158 2.31 -6.51 16.07
CA VAL A 158 3.36 -6.86 17.06
C VAL A 158 4.76 -6.64 16.48
N ASN A 159 5.03 -7.17 15.29
CA ASN A 159 6.40 -7.21 14.76
C ASN A 159 6.87 -5.88 14.20
N VAL A 160 5.97 -5.05 13.67
CA VAL A 160 6.33 -3.79 13.01
C VAL A 160 5.96 -2.58 13.88
N LEU A 161 4.73 -2.55 14.41
CA LEU A 161 4.22 -1.41 15.16
C LEU A 161 4.54 -1.49 16.66
N GLY A 162 5.07 -2.62 17.14
CA GLY A 162 5.46 -2.79 18.54
C GLY A 162 4.28 -2.98 19.51
N LEU A 163 3.14 -3.46 19.02
CA LEU A 163 1.98 -3.76 19.84
C LEU A 163 2.28 -4.91 20.82
N ASN A 164 1.60 -4.90 21.96
CA ASN A 164 1.79 -5.93 22.97
C ASN A 164 1.08 -7.23 22.55
N PRO A 165 1.81 -8.36 22.36
CA PRO A 165 1.19 -9.62 21.97
C PRO A 165 0.19 -10.17 23.04
N ALA A 166 0.31 -9.73 24.27
CA ALA A 166 -0.63 -10.12 25.35
C ALA A 166 -2.03 -9.52 25.20
N ASP A 167 -2.22 -8.49 24.38
CA ASP A 167 -3.54 -7.91 24.09
C ASP A 167 -4.44 -8.85 23.28
N GLY A 168 -3.86 -9.87 22.63
CA GLY A 168 -4.58 -10.84 21.82
C GLY A 168 -4.68 -10.47 20.35
N VAL A 169 -5.09 -11.46 19.53
CA VAL A 169 -5.08 -11.35 18.06
C VAL A 169 -6.03 -10.26 17.57
N ASP A 170 -7.27 -10.29 18.02
CA ASP A 170 -8.32 -9.38 17.50
C ASP A 170 -8.01 -7.92 17.84
N VAL A 171 -7.60 -7.66 19.08
CA VAL A 171 -7.22 -6.32 19.53
C VAL A 171 -6.02 -5.79 18.76
N ASN A 172 -5.02 -6.64 18.52
CA ASN A 172 -3.83 -6.24 17.77
C ASN A 172 -4.13 -6.05 16.29
N ALA A 173 -5.03 -6.83 15.69
CA ALA A 173 -5.46 -6.64 14.31
C ALA A 173 -6.18 -5.29 14.12
N GLU A 174 -7.11 -4.94 15.01
CA GLU A 174 -7.80 -3.65 14.98
C GLU A 174 -6.82 -2.48 15.16
N LYS A 175 -5.99 -2.54 16.21
CA LYS A 175 -4.96 -1.51 16.45
C LYS A 175 -3.98 -1.35 15.29
N ALA A 176 -3.66 -2.44 14.59
CA ALA A 176 -2.76 -2.39 13.44
C ALA A 176 -3.35 -1.57 12.29
N ILE A 177 -4.65 -1.70 12.02
CA ILE A 177 -5.35 -0.88 11.02
C ILE A 177 -5.36 0.60 11.43
N GLU A 178 -5.75 0.88 12.69
CA GLU A 178 -5.82 2.24 13.22
C GLU A 178 -4.45 2.93 13.17
N GLN A 179 -3.38 2.26 13.64
CA GLN A 179 -2.03 2.83 13.63
C GLN A 179 -1.46 2.99 12.23
N THR A 180 -1.87 2.16 11.27
CA THR A 180 -1.51 2.36 9.85
C THR A 180 -2.14 3.64 9.31
N ALA A 181 -3.42 3.87 9.58
CA ALA A 181 -4.10 5.11 9.20
C ALA A 181 -3.47 6.34 9.89
N ASP A 182 -3.14 6.22 11.19
CA ASP A 182 -2.44 7.27 11.94
C ASP A 182 -1.07 7.58 11.36
N PHE A 183 -0.35 6.56 10.94
CA PHE A 183 0.95 6.76 10.30
C PHE A 183 0.82 7.58 9.01
N PHE A 184 -0.10 7.25 8.12
CA PHE A 184 -0.33 8.03 6.90
C PHE A 184 -0.75 9.47 7.21
N ARG A 185 -1.61 9.68 8.22
CA ARG A 185 -1.94 11.02 8.71
C ARG A 185 -0.70 11.79 9.22
N SER A 186 0.23 11.09 9.89
CA SER A 186 1.47 11.69 10.39
C SER A 186 2.42 12.17 9.27
N LEU A 187 2.31 11.58 8.08
CA LEU A 187 3.02 12.05 6.88
C LEU A 187 2.37 13.27 6.22
N GLY A 188 1.24 13.75 6.75
CA GLY A 188 0.47 14.87 6.19
C GLY A 188 -0.58 14.44 5.15
N ILE A 189 -0.85 13.15 5.00
CA ILE A 189 -1.92 12.64 4.14
C ILE A 189 -3.17 12.46 5.01
N THR A 190 -4.00 13.51 5.04
CA THR A 190 -5.20 13.58 5.89
C THR A 190 -6.50 13.66 5.08
N GLN A 191 -6.39 13.65 3.76
CA GLN A 191 -7.49 13.80 2.84
C GLN A 191 -8.31 12.50 2.75
N THR A 192 -9.59 12.66 2.39
CA THR A 192 -10.46 11.60 1.87
C THR A 192 -10.65 11.79 0.36
N LEU A 193 -11.33 10.86 -0.30
CA LEU A 193 -11.66 11.01 -1.72
C LEU A 193 -12.51 12.24 -1.99
N ARG A 194 -13.38 12.65 -1.05
CA ARG A 194 -14.22 13.87 -1.17
C ARG A 194 -13.38 15.14 -1.27
N ASP A 195 -12.24 15.21 -0.61
CA ASP A 195 -11.34 16.37 -0.68
C ASP A 195 -10.75 16.59 -2.08
N PHE A 196 -10.79 15.55 -2.93
CA PHE A 196 -10.43 15.60 -4.35
C PHE A 196 -11.62 15.79 -5.29
N GLY A 197 -12.83 16.03 -4.73
CA GLY A 197 -14.05 16.17 -5.51
C GLY A 197 -14.59 14.85 -6.08
N ILE A 198 -14.15 13.74 -5.52
CA ILE A 198 -14.56 12.39 -5.92
C ILE A 198 -15.82 12.00 -5.15
N ASP A 199 -16.82 11.53 -5.87
CA ASP A 199 -18.04 10.94 -5.34
C ASP A 199 -18.25 9.51 -5.89
N ASP A 200 -19.39 8.90 -5.57
CA ASP A 200 -19.71 7.52 -5.93
C ASP A 200 -20.20 7.32 -7.37
N THR A 201 -20.28 8.39 -8.18
CA THR A 201 -20.89 8.38 -9.51
C THR A 201 -20.28 7.33 -10.43
N HIS A 202 -18.94 7.16 -10.40
CA HIS A 202 -18.20 6.27 -11.28
C HIS A 202 -17.71 4.99 -10.61
N PHE A 203 -18.01 4.75 -9.33
CA PHE A 203 -17.49 3.58 -8.59
C PHE A 203 -17.90 2.24 -9.23
N GLY A 204 -19.09 2.19 -9.84
CA GLY A 204 -19.53 1.00 -10.57
C GLY A 204 -18.68 0.68 -11.80
N GLU A 205 -18.36 1.70 -12.60
CA GLU A 205 -17.52 1.56 -13.81
C GLU A 205 -16.08 1.22 -13.43
N MET A 206 -15.55 1.90 -12.42
CA MET A 206 -14.22 1.61 -11.86
C MET A 206 -14.11 0.16 -11.37
N ALA A 207 -15.11 -0.33 -10.61
CA ALA A 207 -15.12 -1.70 -10.11
C ALA A 207 -15.15 -2.73 -11.23
N ASP A 208 -15.94 -2.51 -12.28
CA ASP A 208 -15.98 -3.38 -13.46
C ASP A 208 -14.62 -3.40 -14.18
N HIS A 209 -13.95 -2.25 -14.28
CA HIS A 209 -12.66 -2.14 -14.93
C HIS A 209 -11.53 -2.79 -14.09
N VAL A 210 -11.49 -2.56 -12.78
CA VAL A 210 -10.55 -3.25 -11.86
C VAL A 210 -10.59 -4.76 -12.05
N LEU A 211 -11.78 -5.35 -12.16
CA LEU A 211 -11.93 -6.80 -12.29
C LEU A 211 -11.48 -7.34 -13.65
N THR A 212 -11.44 -6.52 -14.68
CA THR A 212 -11.16 -6.95 -16.06
C THR A 212 -9.76 -6.58 -16.54
N ALA A 213 -9.19 -5.46 -16.06
CA ALA A 213 -8.04 -4.84 -16.67
C ALA A 213 -6.69 -5.17 -16.02
N TRP A 214 -6.65 -5.59 -14.73
CA TRP A 214 -5.41 -5.50 -13.98
C TRP A 214 -4.84 -6.81 -13.39
N PHE A 215 -4.28 -6.76 -12.25
CA PHE A 215 -3.19 -7.55 -11.71
C PHE A 215 -3.46 -9.02 -11.39
N GLY A 216 -4.68 -9.50 -11.36
CA GLY A 216 -4.90 -10.89 -11.02
C GLY A 216 -6.32 -11.26 -10.64
N ASP A 217 -6.43 -12.42 -10.09
CA ASP A 217 -7.70 -13.01 -9.64
C ASP A 217 -8.01 -12.53 -8.22
N TYR A 218 -8.81 -11.48 -8.11
CA TYR A 218 -9.19 -10.90 -6.82
C TYR A 218 -10.00 -11.83 -5.93
N SER A 219 -10.56 -12.91 -6.48
CA SER A 219 -11.19 -13.98 -5.69
C SER A 219 -10.18 -14.76 -4.84
N LYS A 220 -8.89 -14.65 -5.17
CA LYS A 220 -7.76 -15.27 -4.46
C LYS A 220 -6.94 -14.25 -3.64
N SER A 221 -7.43 -13.03 -3.49
CA SER A 221 -6.85 -12.05 -2.59
C SER A 221 -6.86 -12.54 -1.15
N PHE A 222 -6.12 -11.85 -0.29
CA PHE A 222 -6.06 -12.11 1.15
C PHE A 222 -7.47 -12.19 1.81
N ALA A 223 -8.39 -11.31 1.39
CA ALA A 223 -9.83 -11.56 1.44
C ALA A 223 -10.36 -11.53 0.01
N PRO A 224 -11.22 -12.45 -0.41
CA PRO A 224 -11.83 -12.40 -1.72
C PRO A 224 -12.58 -11.08 -1.95
N ILE A 225 -12.32 -10.44 -3.09
CA ILE A 225 -12.93 -9.16 -3.43
C ILE A 225 -13.67 -9.32 -4.75
N ASP A 226 -14.93 -8.95 -4.75
CA ASP A 226 -15.78 -8.85 -5.93
C ASP A 226 -16.13 -7.39 -6.23
N ARG A 227 -17.01 -7.19 -7.20
CA ARG A 227 -17.50 -5.85 -7.58
C ARG A 227 -18.07 -5.07 -6.40
N ALA A 228 -18.84 -5.72 -5.56
CA ALA A 228 -19.47 -5.09 -4.40
C ALA A 228 -18.41 -4.69 -3.36
N GLY A 229 -17.42 -5.54 -3.13
CA GLY A 229 -16.30 -5.25 -2.23
C GLY A 229 -15.44 -4.08 -2.69
N ILE A 230 -15.19 -3.93 -4.00
CA ILE A 230 -14.48 -2.76 -4.53
C ILE A 230 -15.27 -1.47 -4.26
N ILE A 231 -16.58 -1.50 -4.53
CA ILE A 231 -17.46 -0.34 -4.26
C ILE A 231 -17.53 -0.03 -2.77
N GLU A 232 -17.56 -1.05 -1.90
CA GLU A 232 -17.54 -0.88 -0.44
C GLU A 232 -16.27 -0.17 0.03
N ILE A 233 -15.08 -0.61 -0.44
CA ILE A 233 -13.79 0.01 -0.12
C ILE A 233 -13.75 1.46 -0.61
N LEU A 234 -14.16 1.74 -1.84
CA LEU A 234 -14.21 3.10 -2.39
C LEU A 234 -15.18 3.99 -1.61
N THR A 235 -16.35 3.47 -1.26
CA THR A 235 -17.37 4.21 -0.48
C THR A 235 -16.87 4.54 0.93
N ALA A 236 -16.19 3.61 1.58
CA ALA A 236 -15.59 3.83 2.90
C ALA A 236 -14.46 4.88 2.85
N SER A 237 -13.88 5.11 1.68
CA SER A 237 -12.78 6.08 1.45
C SER A 237 -13.27 7.51 1.17
N LEU A 238 -14.60 7.73 1.02
CA LEU A 238 -15.22 9.05 0.88
C LEU A 238 -15.23 9.82 2.19
#